data_7cd981d7320e0b820b83eb0d84238639
#
_entry.id   7cd981d7320e0b820b83eb0d84238639
#
_cell.length_a   1.000
_cell.length_b   1.000
_cell.length_c   1.000
_cell.angle_alpha   90.00
_cell.angle_beta   90.00
_cell.angle_gamma   90.00
#
_symmetry.space_group_name_H-M   'P 1'
#
loop_
_entity.id
_entity.type
_entity.pdbx_description
1 polymer ?
#
loop_
_entity_poly.entity_id
_entity_poly.type
_entity_poly.pdbx_seq_one_letter_code
_entity_poly.pdbx_strand_id
1 'polypeptide(L)'
;MKLDSWRARALIALGLGMFRLWARTLRFGVEDPEKILSASRDQPFILSVWHNRLLLLPPVFSLCFPHRRSVGLISASRDGDFVAILVERFGHGTVRGSSSRKGIIALRQLVDALAAGTNVLITPDGPRGPLYEINQGIIFVAQKSGAAIVPMHLEFANAWRLKSWDRFFVPKPFSEVRILFGAAQRVGPTAGPEEFEHERLRIQNALMKLVEEK
;
A
#
# COMPACT_ATOMS: atom_id res chain seq x y z
N MET A 1 -22.10 -13.12 -10.68
CA MET A 1 -21.65 -13.04 -12.09
C MET A 1 -20.35 -13.85 -12.18
N LYS A 2 -20.27 -14.87 -13.03
CA LYS A 2 -19.01 -15.61 -13.23
C LYS A 2 -18.01 -14.67 -13.90
N LEU A 3 -16.89 -14.39 -13.24
CA LEU A 3 -15.83 -13.47 -13.71
C LEU A 3 -15.20 -13.92 -15.06
N ASP A 4 -15.44 -15.16 -15.46
CA ASP A 4 -14.90 -15.75 -16.69
C ASP A 4 -15.73 -15.49 -17.97
N SER A 5 -16.90 -14.85 -17.86
CA SER A 5 -17.70 -14.54 -19.04
C SER A 5 -17.06 -13.41 -19.85
N TRP A 6 -17.18 -13.47 -21.22
CA TRP A 6 -16.67 -12.40 -22.09
C TRP A 6 -17.22 -11.02 -21.74
N ARG A 7 -18.49 -10.94 -21.27
CA ARG A 7 -19.13 -9.70 -20.80
C ARG A 7 -18.44 -9.15 -19.57
N ALA A 8 -18.10 -10.01 -18.59
CA ALA A 8 -17.37 -9.59 -17.39
C ALA A 8 -15.97 -9.08 -17.75
N ARG A 9 -15.25 -9.76 -18.66
CA ARG A 9 -13.94 -9.31 -19.16
C ARG A 9 -14.03 -7.95 -19.86
N ALA A 10 -15.06 -7.73 -20.69
CA ALA A 10 -15.28 -6.46 -21.37
C ALA A 10 -15.58 -5.32 -20.38
N LEU A 11 -16.42 -5.57 -19.36
CA LEU A 11 -16.71 -4.59 -18.30
C LEU A 11 -15.47 -4.24 -17.48
N ILE A 12 -14.68 -5.24 -17.11
CA ILE A 12 -13.40 -5.03 -16.39
C ILE A 12 -12.43 -4.21 -17.25
N ALA A 13 -12.31 -4.54 -18.54
CA ALA A 13 -11.45 -3.79 -19.47
C ALA A 13 -11.89 -2.34 -19.63
N LEU A 14 -13.20 -2.10 -19.75
CA LEU A 14 -13.78 -0.76 -19.81
C LEU A 14 -13.50 0.02 -18.51
N GLY A 15 -13.76 -0.57 -17.34
CA GLY A 15 -13.50 0.05 -16.05
C GLY A 15 -12.03 0.40 -15.85
N LEU A 16 -11.11 -0.49 -16.26
CA LEU A 16 -9.66 -0.23 -16.25
C LEU A 16 -9.27 0.89 -17.21
N GLY A 17 -9.88 0.93 -18.39
CA GLY A 17 -9.68 2.00 -19.38
C GLY A 17 -10.09 3.35 -18.80
N MET A 18 -11.28 3.42 -18.19
CA MET A 18 -11.78 4.63 -17.51
C MET A 18 -10.88 5.03 -16.34
N PHE A 19 -10.46 4.07 -15.51
CA PHE A 19 -9.53 4.34 -14.41
C PHE A 19 -8.19 4.90 -14.91
N ARG A 20 -7.60 4.32 -15.95
CA ARG A 20 -6.35 4.79 -16.55
C ARG A 20 -6.51 6.20 -17.15
N LEU A 21 -7.63 6.44 -17.84
CA LEU A 21 -7.92 7.76 -18.40
C LEU A 21 -8.06 8.81 -17.28
N TRP A 22 -8.81 8.49 -16.24
CA TRP A 22 -8.95 9.35 -15.07
C TRP A 22 -7.59 9.58 -14.39
N ALA A 23 -6.81 8.55 -14.13
CA ALA A 23 -5.49 8.68 -13.50
C ALA A 23 -4.53 9.54 -14.33
N ARG A 24 -4.63 9.53 -15.67
CA ARG A 24 -3.85 10.40 -16.56
C ARG A 24 -4.22 11.87 -16.47
N THR A 25 -5.40 12.21 -15.96
CA THR A 25 -5.77 13.60 -15.72
C THR A 25 -5.10 14.18 -14.47
N LEU A 26 -4.58 13.33 -13.59
CA LEU A 26 -3.95 13.76 -12.35
C LEU A 26 -2.51 14.22 -12.59
N ARG A 27 -2.09 15.23 -11.85
CA ARG A 27 -0.74 15.80 -11.91
C ARG A 27 0.05 15.32 -10.70
N PHE A 28 1.03 14.46 -10.93
CA PHE A 28 1.84 13.87 -9.87
C PHE A 28 3.10 14.71 -9.62
N GLY A 29 3.30 15.10 -8.36
CA GLY A 29 4.55 15.63 -7.83
C GLY A 29 5.15 14.63 -6.83
N VAL A 30 6.47 14.43 -6.85
CA VAL A 30 7.17 13.52 -5.93
C VAL A 30 8.05 14.33 -4.99
N GLU A 31 7.90 14.11 -3.70
CA GLU A 31 8.73 14.66 -2.63
C GLU A 31 9.45 13.53 -1.92
N ASP A 32 10.74 13.44 -2.15
CA ASP A 32 11.61 12.38 -1.64
C ASP A 32 12.88 13.00 -0.99
N PRO A 33 12.72 13.71 0.15
CA PRO A 33 13.83 14.37 0.82
C PRO A 33 14.90 13.38 1.30
N GLU A 34 14.49 12.15 1.62
CA GLU A 34 15.36 11.08 2.11
C GLU A 34 15.98 10.25 0.99
N LYS A 35 15.74 10.61 -0.26
CA LYS A 35 16.26 9.93 -1.45
C LYS A 35 15.93 8.43 -1.49
N ILE A 36 14.74 8.06 -1.02
CA ILE A 36 14.25 6.67 -0.96
C ILE A 36 14.27 6.01 -2.34
N LEU A 37 13.89 6.76 -3.38
CA LEU A 37 13.83 6.25 -4.75
C LEU A 37 15.21 5.79 -5.25
N SER A 38 16.28 6.45 -4.82
CA SER A 38 17.64 6.08 -5.16
C SER A 38 18.27 5.07 -4.18
N ALA A 39 18.02 5.25 -2.87
CA ALA A 39 18.60 4.40 -1.83
C ALA A 39 18.03 2.97 -1.83
N SER A 40 16.78 2.79 -2.24
CA SER A 40 16.12 1.46 -2.26
C SER A 40 16.32 0.68 -3.57
N ARG A 41 17.26 1.07 -4.43
CA ARG A 41 17.44 0.41 -5.74
C ARG A 41 17.75 -1.08 -5.65
N ASP A 42 18.57 -1.49 -4.68
CA ASP A 42 19.14 -2.84 -4.64
C ASP A 42 18.52 -3.75 -3.57
N GLN A 43 17.72 -3.19 -2.66
CA GLN A 43 17.09 -3.97 -1.60
C GLN A 43 15.58 -3.88 -1.65
N PRO A 44 14.85 -4.99 -1.37
CA PRO A 44 13.42 -4.98 -1.22
C PRO A 44 13.01 -4.23 0.04
N PHE A 45 11.86 -3.60 0.01
CA PHE A 45 11.30 -2.82 1.10
C PHE A 45 9.79 -3.07 1.25
N ILE A 46 9.26 -2.65 2.38
CA ILE A 46 7.83 -2.64 2.67
C ILE A 46 7.33 -1.22 2.48
N LEU A 47 6.59 -0.95 1.40
CA LEU A 47 5.92 0.33 1.21
C LEU A 47 4.64 0.36 2.05
N SER A 48 4.53 1.34 2.93
CA SER A 48 3.41 1.49 3.84
C SER A 48 2.64 2.77 3.55
N VAL A 49 1.35 2.64 3.31
CA VAL A 49 0.43 3.75 3.03
C VAL A 49 -0.91 3.50 3.73
N TRP A 50 -1.55 4.53 4.24
CA TRP A 50 -2.85 4.42 4.88
C TRP A 50 -3.94 3.94 3.90
N HIS A 51 -4.85 3.08 4.36
CA HIS A 51 -5.90 2.46 3.55
C HIS A 51 -6.72 3.47 2.74
N ASN A 52 -6.99 4.62 3.31
CA ASN A 52 -7.78 5.66 2.65
C ASN A 52 -7.07 6.35 1.45
N ARG A 53 -5.84 5.98 1.13
CA ARG A 53 -5.04 6.48 0.00
C ARG A 53 -4.74 5.42 -1.06
N LEU A 54 -5.19 4.18 -0.86
CA LEU A 54 -4.77 3.02 -1.66
C LEU A 54 -5.17 3.07 -3.14
N LEU A 55 -6.17 3.89 -3.53
CA LEU A 55 -6.71 3.91 -4.90
C LEU A 55 -5.64 4.14 -5.97
N LEU A 56 -4.71 5.04 -5.70
CA LEU A 56 -3.63 5.38 -6.63
C LEU A 56 -2.34 4.58 -6.41
N LEU A 57 -2.32 3.67 -5.45
CA LEU A 57 -1.10 2.94 -5.10
C LEU A 57 -0.50 2.16 -6.29
N PRO A 58 -1.28 1.42 -7.12
CA PRO A 58 -0.72 0.71 -8.27
C PRO A 58 -0.05 1.63 -9.30
N PRO A 59 -0.69 2.70 -9.81
CA PRO A 59 -0.03 3.60 -10.76
C PRO A 59 1.11 4.39 -10.14
N VAL A 60 1.01 4.79 -8.87
CA VAL A 60 2.08 5.52 -8.15
C VAL A 60 3.30 4.63 -7.96
N PHE A 61 3.12 3.35 -7.58
CA PHE A 61 4.25 2.44 -7.45
C PHE A 61 4.96 2.24 -8.80
N SER A 62 4.20 2.06 -9.88
CA SER A 62 4.78 1.93 -11.24
C SER A 62 5.53 3.22 -11.68
N LEU A 63 5.04 4.37 -11.26
CA LEU A 63 5.67 5.67 -11.55
C LEU A 63 6.99 5.84 -10.76
N CYS A 64 6.96 5.60 -9.46
CA CYS A 64 8.10 5.85 -8.57
C CYS A 64 9.17 4.76 -8.64
N PHE A 65 8.76 3.50 -8.90
CA PHE A 65 9.64 2.33 -8.90
C PHE A 65 9.50 1.53 -10.20
N PRO A 66 9.82 2.13 -11.37
CA PRO A 66 9.74 1.42 -12.64
C PRO A 66 10.63 0.18 -12.63
N HIS A 67 10.15 -0.91 -13.23
CA HIS A 67 10.83 -2.21 -13.32
C HIS A 67 10.99 -2.98 -12.01
N ARG A 68 10.48 -2.48 -10.88
CA ARG A 68 10.52 -3.20 -9.61
C ARG A 68 9.28 -4.09 -9.44
N ARG A 69 9.53 -5.35 -9.05
CA ARG A 69 8.45 -6.27 -8.70
C ARG A 69 7.84 -5.87 -7.37
N SER A 70 6.54 -6.02 -7.24
CA SER A 70 5.85 -5.81 -5.97
C SER A 70 4.65 -6.74 -5.80
N VAL A 71 4.30 -7.00 -4.55
CA VAL A 71 3.08 -7.69 -4.17
C VAL A 71 2.31 -6.88 -3.14
N GLY A 72 1.00 -6.76 -3.31
CA GLY A 72 0.12 -6.11 -2.35
C GLY A 72 -0.59 -7.11 -1.44
N LEU A 73 -0.68 -6.80 -0.13
CA LEU A 73 -1.54 -7.53 0.79
C LEU A 73 -2.99 -7.10 0.59
N ILE A 74 -3.84 -8.00 0.11
CA ILE A 74 -5.23 -7.70 -0.23
C ILE A 74 -6.17 -8.60 0.56
N SER A 75 -7.27 -8.02 1.07
CA SER A 75 -8.30 -8.77 1.78
C SER A 75 -8.85 -9.92 0.93
N ALA A 76 -9.12 -11.08 1.57
CA ALA A 76 -9.78 -12.22 0.93
C ALA A 76 -11.30 -12.06 0.79
N SER A 77 -11.82 -10.83 0.84
CA SER A 77 -13.23 -10.50 0.63
C SER A 77 -13.55 -10.35 -0.86
N ARG A 78 -14.86 -10.32 -1.20
CA ARG A 78 -15.32 -10.04 -2.57
C ARG A 78 -14.86 -8.68 -3.09
N ASP A 79 -14.84 -7.65 -2.23
CA ASP A 79 -14.33 -6.32 -2.61
C ASP A 79 -12.83 -6.38 -2.89
N GLY A 80 -12.09 -7.18 -2.11
CA GLY A 80 -10.69 -7.46 -2.37
C GLY A 80 -10.43 -8.15 -3.72
N ASP A 81 -11.39 -8.91 -4.28
CA ASP A 81 -11.22 -9.51 -5.60
C ASP A 81 -11.12 -8.45 -6.70
N PHE A 82 -11.92 -7.38 -6.63
CA PHE A 82 -11.82 -6.26 -7.58
C PHE A 82 -10.50 -5.51 -7.44
N VAL A 83 -10.04 -5.28 -6.20
CA VAL A 83 -8.74 -4.65 -5.93
C VAL A 83 -7.61 -5.51 -6.47
N ALA A 84 -7.66 -6.84 -6.28
CA ALA A 84 -6.66 -7.76 -6.80
C ALA A 84 -6.56 -7.69 -8.33
N ILE A 85 -7.70 -7.73 -9.04
CA ILE A 85 -7.75 -7.58 -10.50
C ILE A 85 -7.10 -6.25 -10.93
N LEU A 86 -7.40 -5.15 -10.25
CA LEU A 86 -6.81 -3.84 -10.56
C LEU A 86 -5.29 -3.89 -10.40
N VAL A 87 -4.80 -4.37 -9.25
CA VAL A 87 -3.39 -4.47 -8.91
C VAL A 87 -2.63 -5.33 -9.93
N GLU A 88 -3.17 -6.50 -10.27
CA GLU A 88 -2.57 -7.42 -11.25
C GLU A 88 -2.54 -6.84 -12.67
N ARG A 89 -3.52 -6.02 -13.04
CA ARG A 89 -3.55 -5.33 -14.34
C ARG A 89 -2.56 -4.16 -14.45
N PHE A 90 -2.00 -3.72 -13.33
CA PHE A 90 -0.85 -2.82 -13.28
C PHE A 90 0.49 -3.56 -13.21
N GLY A 91 0.49 -4.90 -13.30
CA GLY A 91 1.71 -5.72 -13.30
C GLY A 91 2.25 -6.05 -11.91
N HIS A 92 1.44 -5.85 -10.86
CA HIS A 92 1.82 -6.17 -9.49
C HIS A 92 1.19 -7.49 -9.06
N GLY A 93 1.88 -8.24 -8.21
CA GLY A 93 1.34 -9.45 -7.59
C GLY A 93 0.40 -9.15 -6.42
N THR A 94 -0.32 -10.18 -5.99
CA THR A 94 -1.23 -10.08 -4.84
C THR A 94 -1.03 -11.24 -3.88
N VAL A 95 -1.05 -10.95 -2.58
CA VAL A 95 -1.12 -11.93 -1.50
C VAL A 95 -2.46 -11.75 -0.81
N ARG A 96 -3.24 -12.83 -0.74
CA ARG A 96 -4.60 -12.81 -0.19
C ARG A 96 -4.59 -13.19 1.28
N GLY A 97 -4.97 -12.26 2.15
CA GLY A 97 -5.00 -12.46 3.58
C GLY A 97 -6.13 -11.71 4.28
N SER A 98 -6.44 -12.16 5.49
CA SER A 98 -7.34 -11.48 6.42
C SER A 98 -6.82 -11.67 7.84
N SER A 99 -7.39 -10.98 8.83
CA SER A 99 -7.04 -11.06 10.26
C SER A 99 -7.35 -12.42 10.95
N SER A 100 -7.41 -13.52 10.19
CA SER A 100 -7.65 -14.89 10.65
C SER A 100 -6.40 -15.77 10.47
N ARG A 101 -6.54 -17.11 10.66
CA ARG A 101 -5.46 -18.08 10.33
C ARG A 101 -4.87 -17.88 8.94
N LYS A 102 -5.66 -17.44 7.96
CA LYS A 102 -5.18 -17.07 6.62
C LYS A 102 -4.29 -15.82 6.64
N GLY A 103 -4.40 -14.96 7.64
CA GLY A 103 -3.54 -13.81 7.84
C GLY A 103 -2.09 -14.20 8.11
N ILE A 104 -1.85 -15.18 8.98
CA ILE A 104 -0.48 -15.65 9.29
C ILE A 104 0.20 -16.23 8.05
N ILE A 105 -0.55 -16.99 7.24
CA ILE A 105 -0.03 -17.54 5.98
C ILE A 105 0.32 -16.40 5.02
N ALA A 106 -0.54 -15.40 4.90
CA ALA A 106 -0.29 -14.24 4.06
C ALA A 106 0.96 -13.46 4.52
N LEU A 107 1.14 -13.24 5.82
CA LEU A 107 2.34 -12.57 6.34
C LEU A 107 3.63 -13.35 6.02
N ARG A 108 3.61 -14.70 6.09
CA ARG A 108 4.73 -15.52 5.67
C ARG A 108 5.03 -15.37 4.18
N GLN A 109 4.00 -15.41 3.33
CA GLN A 109 4.16 -15.19 1.89
C GLN A 109 4.77 -13.80 1.57
N LEU A 110 4.46 -12.77 2.36
CA LEU A 110 5.10 -11.46 2.22
C LEU A 110 6.58 -11.49 2.60
N VAL A 111 6.95 -12.20 3.67
CA VAL A 111 8.35 -12.41 4.07
C VAL A 111 9.10 -13.15 2.96
N ASP A 112 8.52 -14.21 2.41
CA ASP A 112 9.11 -14.98 1.31
C ASP A 112 9.29 -14.12 0.03
N ALA A 113 8.31 -13.25 -0.27
CA ALA A 113 8.39 -12.31 -1.38
C ALA A 113 9.56 -11.32 -1.21
N LEU A 114 9.75 -10.77 0.00
CA LEU A 114 10.87 -9.89 0.32
C LEU A 114 12.21 -10.64 0.17
N ALA A 115 12.29 -11.87 0.67
CA ALA A 115 13.49 -12.72 0.51
C ALA A 115 13.83 -13.01 -0.96
N ALA A 116 12.79 -13.06 -1.83
CA ALA A 116 12.93 -13.21 -3.28
C ALA A 116 13.20 -11.89 -4.03
N GLY A 117 13.48 -10.78 -3.33
CA GLY A 117 13.77 -9.48 -3.93
C GLY A 117 12.54 -8.72 -4.42
N THR A 118 11.33 -9.10 -4.01
CA THR A 118 10.06 -8.45 -4.38
C THR A 118 9.63 -7.48 -3.28
N ASN A 119 9.27 -6.25 -3.66
CA ASN A 119 8.77 -5.28 -2.70
C ASN A 119 7.36 -5.65 -2.22
N VAL A 120 7.04 -5.25 -1.02
CA VAL A 120 5.74 -5.52 -0.40
C VAL A 120 5.00 -4.22 -0.15
N LEU A 121 3.70 -4.18 -0.48
CA LEU A 121 2.81 -3.04 -0.24
C LEU A 121 1.78 -3.42 0.82
N ILE A 122 1.75 -2.67 1.90
CA ILE A 122 0.84 -2.92 3.03
C ILE A 122 0.11 -1.63 3.41
N THR A 123 -1.22 -1.72 3.53
CA THR A 123 -2.03 -0.73 4.25
C THR A 123 -2.11 -1.17 5.71
N PRO A 124 -1.38 -0.49 6.62
CA PRO A 124 -1.13 -1.03 7.95
C PRO A 124 -2.36 -1.00 8.87
N ASP A 125 -3.31 -0.13 8.61
CA ASP A 125 -4.62 -0.06 9.28
C ASP A 125 -5.59 -1.15 8.79
N GLY A 126 -5.28 -1.80 7.67
CA GLY A 126 -6.07 -2.90 7.13
C GLY A 126 -7.47 -2.51 6.67
N PRO A 127 -8.28 -3.47 6.19
CA PRO A 127 -9.59 -3.17 5.57
C PRO A 127 -10.71 -2.89 6.58
N ARG A 128 -10.45 -2.98 7.87
CA ARG A 128 -11.45 -2.79 8.95
C ARG A 128 -11.06 -1.70 9.94
N GLY A 129 -9.87 -1.13 9.82
CA GLY A 129 -9.34 -0.14 10.74
C GLY A 129 -8.99 -0.68 12.14
N PRO A 130 -8.90 0.20 13.12
CA PRO A 130 -9.28 1.62 13.09
C PRO A 130 -8.43 2.49 12.16
N LEU A 131 -9.01 3.61 11.69
CA LEU A 131 -8.31 4.57 10.84
C LEU A 131 -7.06 5.12 11.55
N TYR A 132 -5.92 5.08 10.85
CA TYR A 132 -4.63 5.57 11.32
C TYR A 132 -4.05 4.82 12.54
N GLU A 133 -4.48 3.58 12.73
CA GLU A 133 -3.86 2.66 13.68
C GLU A 133 -3.21 1.50 12.95
N ILE A 134 -1.93 1.24 13.20
CA ILE A 134 -1.25 0.15 12.52
C ILE A 134 -1.46 -1.19 13.23
N ASN A 135 -1.74 -2.21 12.45
CA ASN A 135 -1.82 -3.59 12.93
C ASN A 135 -0.42 -4.19 13.11
N GLN A 136 -0.30 -5.15 14.01
CA GLN A 136 0.95 -5.85 14.33
C GLN A 136 1.60 -6.55 13.12
N GLY A 137 0.83 -6.86 12.08
CA GLY A 137 1.31 -7.63 10.93
C GLY A 137 2.48 -6.98 10.17
N ILE A 138 2.49 -5.65 10.03
CA ILE A 138 3.59 -4.96 9.35
C ILE A 138 4.90 -5.05 10.14
N ILE A 139 4.83 -4.95 11.49
CA ILE A 139 5.97 -5.10 12.38
C ILE A 139 6.54 -6.50 12.27
N PHE A 140 5.66 -7.53 12.31
CA PHE A 140 6.07 -8.92 12.14
C PHE A 140 6.80 -9.15 10.81
N VAL A 141 6.27 -8.64 9.68
CA VAL A 141 6.90 -8.79 8.36
C VAL A 141 8.26 -8.10 8.34
N ALA A 142 8.36 -6.88 8.88
CA ALA A 142 9.62 -6.14 8.94
C ALA A 142 10.68 -6.87 9.79
N GLN A 143 10.33 -7.33 10.99
CA GLN A 143 11.25 -8.08 11.86
C GLN A 143 11.72 -9.39 11.23
N LYS A 144 10.81 -10.15 10.59
CA LYS A 144 11.15 -11.45 10.02
C LYS A 144 11.94 -11.38 8.74
N SER A 145 11.74 -10.34 7.93
CA SER A 145 12.44 -10.15 6.66
C SER A 145 13.71 -9.28 6.79
N GLY A 146 13.83 -8.46 7.85
CA GLY A 146 14.84 -7.41 7.96
C GLY A 146 14.64 -6.24 6.98
N ALA A 147 13.59 -6.26 6.17
CA ALA A 147 13.31 -5.20 5.21
C ALA A 147 12.84 -3.92 5.93
N ALA A 148 13.28 -2.78 5.43
CA ALA A 148 12.85 -1.50 5.95
C ALA A 148 11.40 -1.20 5.55
N ILE A 149 10.64 -0.58 6.45
CA ILE A 149 9.34 0.02 6.17
C ILE A 149 9.59 1.42 5.63
N VAL A 150 9.08 1.71 4.44
CA VAL A 150 9.10 3.03 3.81
C VAL A 150 7.71 3.65 3.97
N PRO A 151 7.53 4.65 4.84
CA PRO A 151 6.30 5.41 4.92
C PRO A 151 6.07 6.19 3.62
N MET A 152 4.83 6.13 3.12
CA MET A 152 4.40 6.95 1.98
C MET A 152 3.04 7.57 2.26
N HIS A 153 2.84 8.79 1.82
CA HIS A 153 1.54 9.46 1.85
C HIS A 153 1.20 10.03 0.49
N LEU A 154 -0.10 10.06 0.17
CA LEU A 154 -0.63 10.74 -1.02
C LEU A 154 -1.50 11.90 -0.55
N GLU A 155 -1.05 13.11 -0.82
CA GLU A 155 -1.82 14.32 -0.58
C GLU A 155 -2.55 14.74 -1.85
N PHE A 156 -3.80 15.15 -1.71
CA PHE A 156 -4.65 15.53 -2.82
C PHE A 156 -5.09 16.99 -2.67
N ALA A 157 -4.78 17.86 -3.62
CA ALA A 157 -5.23 19.24 -3.61
C ALA A 157 -6.76 19.32 -3.65
N ASN A 158 -7.42 18.44 -4.43
CA ASN A 158 -8.87 18.33 -4.51
C ASN A 158 -9.30 16.86 -4.56
N ALA A 159 -10.14 16.43 -3.62
CA ALA A 159 -10.66 15.07 -3.58
C ALA A 159 -12.07 15.02 -3.03
N TRP A 160 -12.84 14.02 -3.44
CA TRP A 160 -14.03 13.59 -2.72
C TRP A 160 -13.61 12.73 -1.54
N ARG A 161 -14.28 12.93 -0.41
CA ARG A 161 -14.09 12.13 0.80
C ARG A 161 -15.35 11.31 1.04
N LEU A 162 -15.23 10.00 1.01
CA LEU A 162 -16.37 9.10 1.17
C LEU A 162 -16.78 9.00 2.65
N LYS A 163 -18.04 8.66 2.89
CA LYS A 163 -18.56 8.38 4.23
C LYS A 163 -18.33 6.90 4.60
N SER A 164 -17.08 6.42 4.44
CA SER A 164 -16.64 5.09 4.85
C SER A 164 -15.94 5.15 6.21
N TRP A 165 -15.64 3.99 6.82
CA TRP A 165 -14.92 3.90 8.09
C TRP A 165 -13.55 4.59 8.03
N ASP A 166 -12.86 4.49 6.88
CA ASP A 166 -11.54 5.07 6.62
C ASP A 166 -11.60 6.49 6.02
N ARG A 167 -12.82 7.00 5.73
CA ARG A 167 -13.00 8.29 5.04
C ARG A 167 -12.21 8.35 3.73
N PHE A 168 -12.36 7.33 2.91
CA PHE A 168 -11.62 7.09 1.68
C PHE A 168 -11.59 8.30 0.74
N PHE A 169 -10.44 8.58 0.15
CA PHE A 169 -10.26 9.71 -0.75
C PHE A 169 -10.26 9.27 -2.21
N VAL A 170 -11.02 9.99 -3.02
CA VAL A 170 -11.04 9.86 -4.48
C VAL A 170 -10.63 11.20 -5.07
N PRO A 171 -9.43 11.35 -5.63
CA PRO A 171 -8.99 12.60 -6.26
C PRO A 171 -9.93 13.01 -7.39
N LYS A 172 -10.24 14.31 -7.46
CA LYS A 172 -11.00 14.84 -8.59
C LYS A 172 -10.14 14.87 -9.84
N PRO A 173 -10.73 14.72 -11.04
CA PRO A 173 -10.00 14.91 -12.29
C PRO A 173 -9.20 16.21 -12.29
N PHE A 174 -8.02 16.19 -12.88
CA PHE A 174 -7.07 17.34 -12.98
C PHE A 174 -6.50 17.83 -11.65
N SER A 175 -6.75 17.11 -10.54
CA SER A 175 -6.17 17.42 -9.24
C SER A 175 -4.67 17.18 -9.23
N GLU A 176 -3.97 17.97 -8.43
CA GLU A 176 -2.59 17.69 -8.04
C GLU A 176 -2.56 16.61 -6.97
N VAL A 177 -1.61 15.69 -7.12
CA VAL A 177 -1.31 14.58 -6.20
C VAL A 177 0.15 14.67 -5.82
N ARG A 178 0.43 15.01 -4.56
CA ARG A 178 1.79 15.00 -4.01
C ARG A 178 2.06 13.64 -3.40
N ILE A 179 3.15 13.01 -3.81
CA ILE A 179 3.64 11.73 -3.31
C ILE A 179 4.77 12.04 -2.34
N LEU A 180 4.54 11.81 -1.05
CA LEU A 180 5.46 12.13 0.03
C LEU A 180 6.09 10.84 0.54
N PHE A 181 7.42 10.77 0.58
CA PHE A 181 8.15 9.67 1.18
C PHE A 181 8.77 10.12 2.51
N GLY A 182 8.58 9.31 3.55
CA GLY A 182 9.25 9.46 4.83
C GLY A 182 10.51 8.61 4.92
N ALA A 183 11.34 8.88 5.93
CA ALA A 183 12.54 8.12 6.19
C ALA A 183 12.26 6.63 6.36
N ALA A 184 13.12 5.78 5.77
CA ALA A 184 13.01 4.33 5.90
C ALA A 184 13.20 3.90 7.35
N GLN A 185 12.31 3.07 7.85
CA GLN A 185 12.24 2.59 9.22
C GLN A 185 12.65 1.13 9.31
N ARG A 186 13.74 0.83 10.00
CA ARG A 186 14.10 -0.55 10.34
C ARG A 186 13.50 -0.93 11.69
N VAL A 187 13.03 -2.17 11.79
CA VAL A 187 12.46 -2.73 13.03
C VAL A 187 13.36 -3.87 13.49
N GLY A 188 13.95 -3.68 14.65
CA GLY A 188 14.79 -4.70 15.30
C GLY A 188 13.97 -5.78 16.01
N PRO A 189 14.62 -6.86 16.46
CA PRO A 189 14.00 -7.81 17.37
C PRO A 189 13.55 -7.11 18.65
N THR A 190 12.43 -7.55 19.22
CA THR A 190 11.87 -7.03 20.47
C THR A 190 11.89 -8.12 21.54
N ALA A 191 12.26 -7.77 22.78
CA ALA A 191 12.39 -8.73 23.87
C ALA A 191 11.03 -9.10 24.50
N GLY A 192 9.99 -8.29 24.30
CA GLY A 192 8.68 -8.53 24.88
C GLY A 192 7.56 -7.68 24.29
N PRO A 193 6.34 -7.83 24.84
CA PRO A 193 5.16 -7.13 24.33
C PRO A 193 5.26 -5.60 24.41
N GLU A 194 5.86 -5.06 25.45
CA GLU A 194 6.01 -3.61 25.66
C GLU A 194 6.92 -2.99 24.61
N GLU A 195 8.07 -3.61 24.36
CA GLU A 195 9.00 -3.15 23.33
C GLU A 195 8.42 -3.28 21.92
N PHE A 196 7.65 -4.35 21.67
CA PHE A 196 6.91 -4.52 20.44
C PHE A 196 5.89 -3.41 20.22
N GLU A 197 5.14 -3.03 21.24
CA GLU A 197 4.16 -1.96 21.20
C GLU A 197 4.83 -0.59 20.99
N HIS A 198 5.98 -0.36 21.62
CA HIS A 198 6.78 0.84 21.40
C HIS A 198 7.21 0.95 19.93
N GLU A 199 7.72 -0.13 19.33
CA GLU A 199 8.09 -0.16 17.91
C GLU A 199 6.87 0.07 17.01
N ARG A 200 5.71 -0.55 17.33
CA ARG A 200 4.47 -0.33 16.60
C ARG A 200 4.07 1.15 16.58
N LEU A 201 4.09 1.79 17.74
CA LEU A 201 3.77 3.22 17.87
C LEU A 201 4.81 4.10 17.16
N ARG A 202 6.09 3.75 17.22
CA ARG A 202 7.15 4.47 16.50
C ARG A 202 6.90 4.48 14.99
N ILE A 203 6.54 3.33 14.40
CA ILE A 203 6.21 3.23 12.98
C ILE A 203 4.93 3.99 12.65
N GLN A 204 3.90 3.90 13.50
CA GLN A 204 2.66 4.67 13.33
C GLN A 204 2.93 6.17 13.29
N ASN A 205 3.75 6.66 14.22
CA ASN A 205 4.11 8.07 14.28
C ASN A 205 4.90 8.52 13.04
N ALA A 206 5.76 7.66 12.49
CA ALA A 206 6.48 7.96 11.26
C ALA A 206 5.53 8.11 10.05
N LEU A 207 4.46 7.32 9.98
CA LEU A 207 3.41 7.47 8.97
C LEU A 207 2.54 8.71 9.23
N MET A 208 2.23 9.01 10.49
CA MET A 208 1.39 10.15 10.85
C MET A 208 2.07 11.49 10.56
N LYS A 209 3.38 11.59 10.74
CA LYS A 209 4.14 12.81 10.38
C LYS A 209 3.86 13.28 8.96
N LEU A 210 3.78 12.35 8.00
CA LEU A 210 3.46 12.69 6.61
C LEU A 210 2.01 13.17 6.39
N VAL A 211 1.10 12.92 7.33
CA VAL A 211 -0.30 13.37 7.29
C VAL A 211 -0.44 14.77 7.87
N GLU A 212 0.41 15.12 8.86
CA GLU A 212 0.32 16.33 9.68
C GLU A 212 1.21 17.48 9.17
N GLU A 213 2.20 17.19 8.34
CA GLU A 213 3.06 18.19 7.71
C GLU A 213 2.26 18.97 6.65
N LYS A 214 1.46 19.96 7.12
CA LYS A 214 0.74 20.94 6.31
C LYS A 214 1.30 22.32 6.48
#